data_297d657b312e828ef1cb1c59b4515b30
#
_entry.id   297d657b312e828ef1cb1c59b4515b30
#
_cell.length_a   1.000
_cell.length_b   1.000
_cell.length_c   1.000
_cell.angle_alpha   90.00
_cell.angle_beta   90.00
_cell.angle_gamma   90.00
#
_symmetry.space_group_name_H-M   'P 1'
#
loop_
_entity.id
_entity.type
_entity.pdbx_description
1 polymer ?
#
loop_
_entity_poly.entity_id
_entity_poly.type
_entity_poly.pdbx_seq_one_letter_code
_entity_poly.pdbx_strand_id
1 'polypeptide(L)'
;SFPTRRSSDLKGEKEFSGNGVSYCAVCDAAFYKDKITVVTGGGDTALGDALLLSRFCKKVYLVHRRDSFRAGRALQNRVFATENIEALTNATVSEINGDTKVTSVTLLQNGEEKQLDCNGVFVAVGSVPDTKPLANLVKTDKDGYIIADESGKTSADGIFAGGDIRTKALRQVVTAVSDGANCVISAEKYLDEKQ
;
A
#
# COMPACT_ATOMS: atom_id res chain seq x y z
N SER A 1 -1.31 -18.76 3.42
CA SER A 1 -0.75 -17.42 3.68
C SER A 1 -1.84 -16.52 4.23
N PHE A 2 -1.49 -15.72 5.23
CA PHE A 2 -2.40 -14.72 5.80
C PHE A 2 -2.21 -13.40 5.04
N PRO A 3 -3.18 -12.96 4.25
CA PRO A 3 -3.05 -11.74 3.46
C PRO A 3 -3.07 -10.49 4.36
N THR A 4 -2.40 -9.46 3.91
CA THR A 4 -2.66 -8.11 4.43
C THR A 4 -3.98 -7.62 3.83
N ARG A 5 -4.94 -7.24 4.67
CA ARG A 5 -6.16 -6.55 4.22
C ARG A 5 -5.86 -5.09 3.95
N ARG A 6 -6.29 -4.60 2.80
CA ARG A 6 -6.38 -3.16 2.55
C ARG A 6 -7.70 -2.65 3.07
N SER A 7 -7.70 -1.41 3.56
CA SER A 7 -8.87 -0.83 4.22
C SER A 7 -9.75 0.01 3.27
N SER A 8 -9.71 -0.23 1.96
CA SER A 8 -10.61 0.42 1.02
C SER A 8 -11.58 -0.59 0.41
N ASP A 9 -12.88 -0.29 0.52
CA ASP A 9 -13.95 -0.95 -0.23
C ASP A 9 -14.45 0.01 -1.32
N LEU A 10 -13.50 0.57 -2.08
CA LEU A 10 -13.78 1.57 -3.10
C LEU A 10 -14.49 0.91 -4.28
N LYS A 11 -15.63 1.48 -4.69
CA LYS A 11 -16.40 0.97 -5.82
C LYS A 11 -15.54 1.00 -7.10
N GLY A 12 -15.52 -0.09 -7.87
CA GLY A 12 -14.64 -0.27 -9.02
C GLY A 12 -13.22 -0.77 -8.70
N GLU A 13 -12.77 -0.73 -7.43
CA GLU A 13 -11.39 -1.11 -7.07
C GLU A 13 -11.05 -2.54 -7.47
N LYS A 14 -11.92 -3.49 -7.16
CA LYS A 14 -11.72 -4.91 -7.50
C LYS A 14 -11.83 -5.18 -8.98
N GLU A 15 -12.75 -4.51 -9.65
CA GLU A 15 -13.02 -4.65 -11.09
C GLU A 15 -11.83 -4.22 -11.93
N PHE A 16 -11.23 -3.08 -11.58
CA PHE A 16 -10.09 -2.52 -12.31
C PHE A 16 -8.72 -2.89 -11.71
N SER A 17 -8.66 -3.85 -10.77
CA SER A 17 -7.38 -4.32 -10.22
C SER A 17 -6.52 -4.93 -11.32
N GLY A 18 -5.31 -4.36 -11.53
CA GLY A 18 -4.42 -4.69 -12.65
C GLY A 18 -4.79 -4.04 -14.00
N ASN A 19 -5.99 -3.43 -14.10
CA ASN A 19 -6.46 -2.72 -15.29
C ASN A 19 -6.61 -1.20 -15.03
N GLY A 20 -5.67 -0.63 -14.29
CA GLY A 20 -5.66 0.79 -13.93
C GLY A 20 -5.68 1.05 -12.44
N VAL A 21 -6.05 0.09 -11.61
CA VAL A 21 -5.88 0.16 -10.16
C VAL A 21 -4.60 -0.57 -9.76
N SER A 22 -3.75 0.13 -9.03
CA SER A 22 -2.50 -0.39 -8.47
C SER A 22 -2.40 -0.06 -6.98
N TYR A 23 -1.54 -0.82 -6.32
CA TYR A 23 -1.25 -0.67 -4.89
C TYR A 23 0.25 -0.48 -4.62
N CYS A 24 1.05 -0.37 -5.66
CA CYS A 24 2.50 -0.30 -5.57
C CYS A 24 3.06 0.64 -6.65
N ALA A 25 3.31 1.89 -6.29
CA ALA A 25 3.91 2.83 -7.24
C ALA A 25 5.29 2.38 -7.70
N VAL A 26 6.10 1.79 -6.82
CA VAL A 26 7.44 1.27 -7.17
C VAL A 26 7.35 0.17 -8.23
N CYS A 27 6.27 -0.63 -8.21
CA CYS A 27 6.06 -1.73 -9.16
C CYS A 27 5.59 -1.21 -10.53
N ASP A 28 4.69 -0.22 -10.53
CA ASP A 28 3.84 0.06 -11.69
C ASP A 28 4.01 1.47 -12.29
N ALA A 29 4.75 2.38 -11.64
CA ALA A 29 4.87 3.77 -12.09
C ALA A 29 5.31 3.90 -13.55
N ALA A 30 6.20 3.04 -14.04
CA ALA A 30 6.71 3.08 -15.41
C ALA A 30 5.63 2.85 -16.47
N PHE A 31 4.55 2.10 -16.16
CA PHE A 31 3.42 1.87 -17.08
C PHE A 31 2.53 3.11 -17.25
N TYR A 32 2.70 4.11 -16.40
CA TYR A 32 1.93 5.35 -16.41
C TYR A 32 2.72 6.55 -16.93
N LYS A 33 3.79 6.30 -17.67
CA LYS A 33 4.55 7.36 -18.33
C LYS A 33 3.62 8.24 -19.19
N ASP A 34 3.76 9.57 -19.01
CA ASP A 34 3.01 10.63 -19.70
C ASP A 34 1.46 10.57 -19.50
N LYS A 35 0.99 9.79 -18.50
CA LYS A 35 -0.43 9.63 -18.15
C LYS A 35 -0.81 10.48 -16.93
N ILE A 36 -2.10 10.55 -16.67
CA ILE A 36 -2.68 11.18 -15.47
C ILE A 36 -3.00 10.08 -14.47
N THR A 37 -2.55 10.23 -13.23
CA THR A 37 -2.79 9.26 -12.16
C THR A 37 -3.37 9.92 -10.92
N VAL A 38 -4.12 9.14 -10.16
CA VAL A 38 -4.68 9.52 -8.86
C VAL A 38 -4.04 8.66 -7.79
N VAL A 39 -3.55 9.27 -6.72
CA VAL A 39 -3.10 8.58 -5.51
C VAL A 39 -4.10 8.88 -4.41
N THR A 40 -4.70 7.85 -3.80
CA THR A 40 -5.60 8.04 -2.66
C THR A 40 -4.91 7.65 -1.36
N GLY A 41 -4.82 8.60 -0.43
CA GLY A 41 -4.17 8.43 0.86
C GLY A 41 -3.61 9.72 1.44
N GLY A 42 -2.94 9.67 2.60
CA GLY A 42 -2.41 10.89 3.24
C GLY A 42 -1.30 10.62 4.25
N GLY A 43 -0.74 9.41 4.26
CA GLY A 43 0.45 9.03 5.04
C GLY A 43 1.72 9.08 4.19
N ASP A 44 2.85 8.71 4.79
CA ASP A 44 4.16 8.72 4.12
C ASP A 44 4.17 7.89 2.82
N THR A 45 3.49 6.75 2.79
CA THR A 45 3.36 5.92 1.58
C THR A 45 2.69 6.70 0.45
N ALA A 46 1.53 7.32 0.70
CA ALA A 46 0.79 8.04 -0.34
C ALA A 46 1.58 9.22 -0.91
N LEU A 47 2.26 9.99 -0.05
CA LEU A 47 3.09 11.11 -0.48
C LEU A 47 4.34 10.63 -1.22
N GLY A 48 4.96 9.55 -0.74
CA GLY A 48 6.09 8.90 -1.41
C GLY A 48 5.72 8.37 -2.79
N ASP A 49 4.58 7.70 -2.90
CA ASP A 49 4.03 7.19 -4.16
C ASP A 49 3.73 8.34 -5.15
N ALA A 50 3.12 9.43 -4.68
CA ALA A 50 2.87 10.61 -5.52
C ALA A 50 4.17 11.23 -6.04
N LEU A 51 5.20 11.35 -5.20
CA LEU A 51 6.52 11.84 -5.60
C LEU A 51 7.24 10.89 -6.58
N LEU A 52 7.06 9.60 -6.45
CA LEU A 52 7.62 8.64 -7.39
C LEU A 52 6.90 8.73 -8.74
N LEU A 53 5.57 8.71 -8.72
CA LEU A 53 4.73 8.82 -9.92
C LEU A 53 4.98 10.12 -10.67
N SER A 54 5.23 11.24 -9.97
CA SER A 54 5.49 12.53 -10.61
C SER A 54 6.70 12.53 -11.55
N ARG A 55 7.62 11.58 -11.37
CA ARG A 55 8.81 11.43 -12.24
C ARG A 55 8.47 10.81 -13.61
N PHE A 56 7.34 10.13 -13.71
CA PHE A 56 6.90 9.41 -14.90
C PHE A 56 5.65 10.00 -15.51
N CYS A 57 4.70 10.40 -14.68
CA CYS A 57 3.37 10.82 -15.08
C CYS A 57 3.33 12.28 -15.54
N LYS A 58 2.43 12.57 -16.46
CA LYS A 58 2.11 13.95 -16.88
C LYS A 58 1.53 14.75 -15.71
N LYS A 59 0.65 14.14 -14.92
CA LYS A 59 -0.02 14.76 -13.77
C LYS A 59 -0.32 13.70 -12.71
N VAL A 60 -0.19 14.07 -11.45
CA VAL A 60 -0.56 13.24 -10.30
C VAL A 60 -1.53 14.03 -9.42
N TYR A 61 -2.70 13.49 -9.17
CA TYR A 61 -3.64 14.00 -8.18
C TYR A 61 -3.48 13.22 -6.88
N LEU A 62 -3.14 13.89 -5.79
CA LEU A 62 -3.05 13.30 -4.45
C LEU A 62 -4.31 13.63 -3.67
N VAL A 63 -5.21 12.65 -3.53
CA VAL A 63 -6.52 12.80 -2.90
C VAL A 63 -6.48 12.39 -1.44
N HIS A 64 -6.87 13.28 -0.53
CA HIS A 64 -6.90 13.02 0.90
C HIS A 64 -8.18 13.50 1.56
N ARG A 65 -8.78 12.65 2.41
CA ARG A 65 -10.07 12.91 3.08
C ARG A 65 -10.07 14.00 4.14
N ARG A 66 -8.89 14.38 4.65
CA ARG A 66 -8.74 15.42 5.69
C ARG A 66 -8.16 16.68 5.07
N ASP A 67 -8.17 17.76 5.84
CA ASP A 67 -7.55 19.04 5.49
C ASP A 67 -6.01 19.02 5.51
N SER A 68 -5.43 18.08 6.26
CA SER A 68 -3.99 17.96 6.46
C SER A 68 -3.49 16.53 6.34
N PHE A 69 -2.29 16.38 5.78
CA PHE A 69 -1.61 15.09 5.64
C PHE A 69 -1.00 14.64 6.97
N ARG A 70 -0.97 13.32 7.21
CA ARG A 70 -0.29 12.71 8.36
C ARG A 70 1.20 12.45 8.10
N ALA A 71 1.63 12.54 6.86
CA ALA A 71 3.02 12.35 6.44
C ALA A 71 3.96 13.36 7.09
N GLY A 72 5.24 13.00 7.19
CA GLY A 72 6.28 13.88 7.71
C GLY A 72 6.40 15.19 6.91
N ARG A 73 6.72 16.32 7.58
CA ARG A 73 6.79 17.65 6.96
C ARG A 73 7.71 17.71 5.73
N ALA A 74 8.84 17.02 5.78
CA ALA A 74 9.78 17.00 4.66
C ALA A 74 9.16 16.40 3.38
N LEU A 75 8.35 15.35 3.51
CA LEU A 75 7.59 14.78 2.38
C LEU A 75 6.52 15.74 1.87
N GLN A 76 5.77 16.37 2.78
CA GLN A 76 4.75 17.35 2.42
C GLN A 76 5.35 18.52 1.63
N ASN A 77 6.46 19.10 2.10
CA ASN A 77 7.13 20.19 1.41
C ASN A 77 7.58 19.80 -0.01
N ARG A 78 8.08 18.58 -0.18
CA ARG A 78 8.46 18.07 -1.50
C ARG A 78 7.26 17.92 -2.43
N VAL A 79 6.14 17.38 -1.93
CA VAL A 79 4.89 17.24 -2.70
C VAL A 79 4.41 18.59 -3.16
N PHE A 80 4.33 19.58 -2.27
CA PHE A 80 3.86 20.93 -2.61
C PHE A 80 4.82 21.71 -3.53
N ALA A 81 6.10 21.37 -3.54
CA ALA A 81 7.10 21.95 -4.45
C ALA A 81 7.15 21.27 -5.83
N THR A 82 6.41 20.17 -6.05
CA THR A 82 6.43 19.41 -7.29
C THR A 82 5.29 19.87 -8.21
N GLU A 83 5.62 20.50 -9.32
CA GLU A 83 4.67 21.22 -10.21
C GLU A 83 3.55 20.33 -10.76
N ASN A 84 3.84 19.06 -11.07
CA ASN A 84 2.87 18.15 -11.65
C ASN A 84 2.11 17.31 -10.61
N ILE A 85 2.24 17.62 -9.32
CA ILE A 85 1.40 17.06 -8.25
C ILE A 85 0.36 18.10 -7.82
N GLU A 86 -0.90 17.71 -7.82
CA GLU A 86 -2.00 18.50 -7.27
C GLU A 86 -2.60 17.79 -6.07
N ALA A 87 -2.52 18.44 -4.90
CA ALA A 87 -3.06 17.91 -3.67
C ALA A 87 -4.53 18.36 -3.49
N LEU A 88 -5.43 17.39 -3.44
CA LEU A 88 -6.87 17.57 -3.23
C LEU A 88 -7.21 17.11 -1.81
N THR A 89 -7.28 18.05 -0.88
CA THR A 89 -7.68 17.78 0.51
C THR A 89 -9.19 17.91 0.71
N ASN A 90 -9.71 17.41 1.83
CA ASN A 90 -11.15 17.28 2.08
C ASN A 90 -11.89 16.58 0.95
N ALA A 91 -11.20 15.65 0.29
CA ALA A 91 -11.69 14.93 -0.87
C ALA A 91 -11.52 13.41 -0.69
N THR A 92 -12.49 12.64 -1.15
CA THR A 92 -12.43 11.19 -1.20
C THR A 92 -12.76 10.71 -2.59
N VAL A 93 -12.10 9.64 -3.03
CA VAL A 93 -12.52 8.90 -4.22
C VAL A 93 -13.71 8.03 -3.78
N SER A 94 -14.88 8.25 -4.39
CA SER A 94 -16.10 7.48 -4.11
C SER A 94 -16.26 6.31 -5.09
N GLU A 95 -15.80 6.46 -6.34
CA GLU A 95 -15.91 5.45 -7.37
C GLU A 95 -14.75 5.54 -8.36
N ILE A 96 -14.31 4.40 -8.86
CA ILE A 96 -13.36 4.28 -9.98
C ILE A 96 -14.18 3.86 -11.21
N ASN A 97 -14.07 4.61 -12.30
CA ASN A 97 -14.88 4.43 -13.49
C ASN A 97 -14.01 4.00 -14.67
N GLY A 98 -14.61 3.20 -15.54
CA GLY A 98 -13.99 2.74 -16.78
C GLY A 98 -14.87 1.74 -17.50
N ASP A 99 -14.31 1.16 -18.55
CA ASP A 99 -14.90 0.04 -19.28
C ASP A 99 -13.99 -1.19 -19.11
N THR A 100 -12.97 -1.34 -19.95
CA THR A 100 -11.95 -2.41 -19.80
C THR A 100 -10.78 -1.99 -18.89
N LYS A 101 -10.60 -0.69 -18.69
CA LYS A 101 -9.56 -0.08 -17.83
C LYS A 101 -10.06 1.24 -17.27
N VAL A 102 -9.37 1.74 -16.24
CA VAL A 102 -9.70 3.02 -15.62
C VAL A 102 -9.63 4.16 -16.64
N THR A 103 -10.68 5.00 -16.65
CA THR A 103 -10.76 6.23 -17.45
C THR A 103 -10.98 7.48 -16.59
N SER A 104 -11.59 7.34 -15.41
CA SER A 104 -11.82 8.44 -14.47
C SER A 104 -12.09 7.94 -13.07
N VAL A 105 -12.15 8.87 -12.13
CA VAL A 105 -12.67 8.65 -10.77
C VAL A 105 -13.78 9.67 -10.47
N THR A 106 -14.71 9.28 -9.63
CA THR A 106 -15.65 10.19 -8.99
C THR A 106 -15.07 10.61 -7.64
N LEU A 107 -14.90 11.90 -7.44
CA LEU A 107 -14.46 12.51 -6.19
C LEU A 107 -15.67 13.08 -5.45
N LEU A 108 -15.73 12.88 -4.16
CA LEU A 108 -16.61 13.63 -3.26
C LEU A 108 -15.73 14.65 -2.52
N GLN A 109 -15.94 15.94 -2.79
CA GLN A 109 -15.21 17.04 -2.16
C GLN A 109 -16.19 18.09 -1.64
N ASN A 110 -16.12 18.40 -0.36
CA ASN A 110 -17.03 19.37 0.32
C ASN A 110 -18.54 19.08 0.11
N GLY A 111 -18.90 17.80 -0.06
CA GLY A 111 -20.29 17.38 -0.30
C GLY A 111 -20.72 17.40 -1.78
N GLU A 112 -19.86 17.82 -2.69
CA GLU A 112 -20.13 17.83 -4.14
C GLU A 112 -19.37 16.68 -4.83
N GLU A 113 -20.05 16.05 -5.79
CA GLU A 113 -19.44 15.06 -6.66
C GLU A 113 -18.79 15.72 -7.87
N LYS A 114 -17.56 15.32 -8.17
CA LYS A 114 -16.80 15.79 -9.33
C LYS A 114 -16.12 14.63 -10.02
N GLN A 115 -16.25 14.54 -11.32
CA GLN A 115 -15.50 13.58 -12.13
C GLN A 115 -14.11 14.13 -12.45
N LEU A 116 -13.11 13.26 -12.33
CA LEU A 116 -11.71 13.55 -12.63
C LEU A 116 -11.16 12.50 -13.59
N ASP A 117 -10.82 12.90 -14.80
CA ASP A 117 -10.22 12.00 -15.78
C ASP A 117 -8.83 11.54 -15.34
N CYS A 118 -8.59 10.25 -15.43
CA CYS A 118 -7.29 9.65 -15.12
C CYS A 118 -7.13 8.30 -15.83
N ASN A 119 -5.88 7.84 -15.88
CA ASN A 119 -5.53 6.57 -16.51
C ASN A 119 -5.18 5.48 -15.47
N GLY A 120 -5.05 5.88 -14.20
CA GLY A 120 -4.74 4.94 -13.13
C GLY A 120 -4.95 5.53 -11.75
N VAL A 121 -5.25 4.61 -10.81
CA VAL A 121 -5.51 4.92 -9.40
C VAL A 121 -4.57 4.09 -8.54
N PHE A 122 -3.80 4.75 -7.70
CA PHE A 122 -2.91 4.13 -6.72
C PHE A 122 -3.53 4.23 -5.33
N VAL A 123 -3.88 3.07 -4.77
CA VAL A 123 -4.55 2.99 -3.47
C VAL A 123 -3.53 2.86 -2.36
N ALA A 124 -3.25 3.97 -1.66
CA ALA A 124 -2.24 4.08 -0.60
C ALA A 124 -2.86 4.44 0.77
N VAL A 125 -3.99 3.79 1.11
CA VAL A 125 -4.74 4.06 2.35
C VAL A 125 -4.24 3.27 3.57
N GLY A 126 -3.23 2.44 3.37
CA GLY A 126 -2.62 1.57 4.37
C GLY A 126 -3.01 0.10 4.20
N SER A 127 -2.20 -0.76 4.80
CA SER A 127 -2.43 -2.20 4.86
C SER A 127 -2.56 -2.64 6.31
N VAL A 128 -3.48 -3.53 6.59
CA VAL A 128 -3.66 -4.15 7.90
C VAL A 128 -3.38 -5.64 7.76
N PRO A 129 -2.44 -6.20 8.52
CA PRO A 129 -2.17 -7.63 8.47
C PRO A 129 -3.36 -8.41 9.05
N ASP A 130 -3.76 -9.50 8.39
CA ASP A 130 -4.83 -10.37 8.89
C ASP A 130 -4.28 -11.40 9.86
N THR A 131 -3.85 -10.94 11.04
CA THR A 131 -3.21 -11.74 12.10
C THR A 131 -4.16 -12.14 13.21
N LYS A 132 -5.44 -11.74 13.15
CA LYS A 132 -6.43 -12.06 14.19
C LYS A 132 -6.48 -13.54 14.60
N PRO A 133 -6.41 -14.52 13.64
CA PRO A 133 -6.41 -15.94 14.01
C PRO A 133 -5.17 -16.39 14.82
N LEU A 134 -4.09 -15.59 14.78
CA LEU A 134 -2.82 -15.89 15.42
C LEU A 134 -2.56 -15.06 16.69
N ALA A 135 -3.47 -14.16 17.06
CA ALA A 135 -3.28 -13.17 18.14
C ALA A 135 -2.94 -13.80 19.51
N ASN A 136 -3.39 -15.02 19.77
CA ASN A 136 -3.12 -15.76 21.01
C ASN A 136 -1.89 -16.67 20.91
N LEU A 137 -1.28 -16.80 19.74
CA LEU A 137 -0.17 -17.71 19.48
C LEU A 137 1.17 -16.99 19.39
N VAL A 138 1.19 -15.81 18.78
CA VAL A 138 2.41 -15.04 18.53
C VAL A 138 2.24 -13.57 18.95
N LYS A 139 3.32 -12.91 19.32
CA LYS A 139 3.31 -11.48 19.63
C LYS A 139 3.22 -10.67 18.33
N THR A 140 2.42 -9.61 18.37
CA THR A 140 2.31 -8.62 17.30
C THR A 140 2.71 -7.24 17.79
N ASP A 141 3.11 -6.37 16.88
CA ASP A 141 3.31 -4.96 17.16
C ASP A 141 1.97 -4.21 17.30
N LYS A 142 2.03 -2.90 17.56
CA LYS A 142 0.85 -2.02 17.70
C LYS A 142 -0.02 -1.93 16.43
N ASP A 143 0.55 -2.23 15.27
CA ASP A 143 -0.11 -2.18 13.96
C ASP A 143 -0.62 -3.57 13.51
N GLY A 144 -0.41 -4.60 14.35
CA GLY A 144 -0.87 -5.97 14.16
C GLY A 144 0.08 -6.86 13.38
N TYR A 145 1.29 -6.40 13.00
CA TYR A 145 2.29 -7.24 12.34
C TYR A 145 2.95 -8.21 13.31
N ILE A 146 3.17 -9.45 12.88
CA ILE A 146 3.87 -10.46 13.68
C ILE A 146 5.30 -9.99 13.95
N ILE A 147 5.71 -9.97 15.21
CA ILE A 147 7.09 -9.68 15.60
C ILE A 147 7.93 -10.93 15.31
N ALA A 148 8.79 -10.85 14.30
CA ALA A 148 9.73 -11.89 13.92
C ALA A 148 11.05 -11.27 13.47
N ASP A 149 12.15 -11.97 13.72
CA ASP A 149 13.49 -11.58 13.29
C ASP A 149 13.75 -11.93 11.81
N GLU A 150 14.96 -11.68 11.32
CA GLU A 150 15.34 -12.00 9.93
C GLU A 150 15.40 -13.51 9.65
N SER A 151 15.46 -14.36 10.66
CA SER A 151 15.35 -15.82 10.53
C SER A 151 13.89 -16.30 10.49
N GLY A 152 12.94 -15.39 10.64
CA GLY A 152 11.50 -15.68 10.71
C GLY A 152 11.04 -16.20 12.07
N LYS A 153 11.89 -16.27 13.10
CA LYS A 153 11.51 -16.76 14.43
C LYS A 153 10.52 -15.79 15.08
N THR A 154 9.41 -16.35 15.59
CA THR A 154 8.39 -15.62 16.34
C THR A 154 8.58 -15.78 17.85
N SER A 155 7.64 -15.24 18.63
CA SER A 155 7.60 -15.42 20.09
C SER A 155 7.15 -16.81 20.53
N ALA A 156 6.70 -17.66 19.61
CA ALA A 156 6.25 -19.03 19.89
C ALA A 156 7.16 -20.04 19.22
N ASP A 157 7.59 -21.04 20.01
CA ASP A 157 8.41 -22.13 19.51
C ASP A 157 7.72 -22.91 18.38
N GLY A 158 8.46 -23.18 17.31
CA GLY A 158 7.97 -23.94 16.15
C GLY A 158 7.05 -23.12 15.22
N ILE A 159 6.83 -21.83 15.48
CA ILE A 159 6.10 -20.94 14.59
C ILE A 159 7.05 -19.92 13.97
N PHE A 160 7.09 -19.88 12.65
CA PHE A 160 7.90 -18.96 11.86
C PHE A 160 7.00 -18.06 11.01
N ALA A 161 7.40 -16.79 10.84
CA ALA A 161 6.65 -15.83 10.05
C ALA A 161 7.53 -15.15 9.00
N GLY A 162 7.08 -15.15 7.76
CA GLY A 162 7.76 -14.52 6.62
C GLY A 162 6.81 -13.69 5.77
N GLY A 163 7.38 -12.79 4.96
CA GLY A 163 6.62 -11.93 4.05
C GLY A 163 6.02 -10.69 4.72
N ASP A 164 5.01 -10.13 4.08
CA ASP A 164 4.44 -8.82 4.44
C ASP A 164 3.68 -8.81 5.77
N ILE A 165 3.38 -9.98 6.33
CA ILE A 165 2.64 -10.13 7.57
C ILE A 165 3.48 -9.86 8.83
N ARG A 166 4.82 -9.90 8.72
CA ARG A 166 5.74 -9.65 9.82
C ARG A 166 6.26 -8.22 9.87
N THR A 167 6.86 -7.85 11.00
CA THR A 167 7.58 -6.58 11.16
C THR A 167 8.79 -6.53 10.22
N LYS A 168 8.81 -5.58 9.31
CA LYS A 168 9.93 -5.34 8.39
C LYS A 168 9.86 -3.95 7.73
N ALA A 169 11.01 -3.46 7.29
CA ALA A 169 11.11 -2.13 6.68
C ALA A 169 10.58 -2.10 5.24
N LEU A 170 10.83 -3.15 4.45
CA LEU A 170 10.46 -3.21 3.04
C LEU A 170 9.55 -4.41 2.76
N ARG A 171 8.40 -4.15 2.15
CA ARG A 171 7.40 -5.14 1.75
C ARG A 171 7.34 -5.23 0.23
N GLN A 172 8.05 -6.22 -0.32
CA GLN A 172 8.15 -6.52 -1.75
C GLN A 172 8.20 -8.03 -1.96
N VAL A 173 7.87 -8.49 -3.16
CA VAL A 173 7.91 -9.93 -3.50
C VAL A 173 9.29 -10.52 -3.22
N VAL A 174 10.37 -9.84 -3.60
CA VAL A 174 11.73 -10.33 -3.36
C VAL A 174 12.05 -10.49 -1.89
N THR A 175 11.58 -9.59 -1.00
CA THR A 175 11.78 -9.71 0.44
C THR A 175 10.89 -10.80 1.05
N ALA A 176 9.71 -11.03 0.51
CA ALA A 176 8.83 -12.13 0.93
C ALA A 176 9.43 -13.50 0.55
N VAL A 177 10.02 -13.62 -0.63
CA VAL A 177 10.74 -14.85 -1.06
C VAL A 177 11.95 -15.11 -0.17
N SER A 178 12.75 -14.09 0.15
CA SER A 178 13.88 -14.21 1.07
C SER A 178 13.45 -14.68 2.46
N ASP A 179 12.39 -14.08 3.00
CA ASP A 179 11.83 -14.51 4.30
C ASP A 179 11.40 -15.98 4.26
N GLY A 180 10.73 -16.42 3.18
CA GLY A 180 10.31 -17.80 3.00
C GLY A 180 11.49 -18.78 3.08
N ALA A 181 12.59 -18.47 2.37
CA ALA A 181 13.81 -19.27 2.40
C ALA A 181 14.41 -19.33 3.81
N ASN A 182 14.49 -18.20 4.52
CA ASN A 182 14.99 -18.15 5.89
C ASN A 182 14.10 -18.94 6.85
N CYS A 183 12.78 -18.87 6.71
CA CYS A 183 11.85 -19.64 7.53
C CYS A 183 12.03 -21.14 7.37
N VAL A 184 12.27 -21.65 6.15
CA VAL A 184 12.49 -23.07 5.88
C VAL A 184 13.75 -23.57 6.62
N ILE A 185 14.89 -22.88 6.46
CA ILE A 185 16.12 -23.23 7.12
C ILE A 185 15.98 -23.17 8.66
N SER A 186 15.23 -22.20 9.17
CA SER A 186 14.99 -22.08 10.61
C SER A 186 14.10 -23.20 11.14
N ALA A 187 13.11 -23.64 10.36
CA ALA A 187 12.25 -24.76 10.72
C ALA A 187 13.02 -26.08 10.71
N GLU A 188 13.89 -26.31 9.72
CA GLU A 188 14.77 -27.49 9.67
C GLU A 188 15.64 -27.57 10.93
N LYS A 189 16.38 -26.51 11.25
CA LYS A 189 17.20 -26.46 12.46
C LYS A 189 16.40 -26.71 13.75
N TYR A 190 15.20 -26.13 13.84
CA TYR A 190 14.33 -26.36 14.99
C TYR A 190 13.93 -27.83 15.16
N LEU A 191 13.65 -28.52 14.05
CA LEU A 191 13.30 -29.95 14.06
C LEU A 191 14.50 -30.83 14.45
N ASP A 192 15.71 -30.51 13.97
CA ASP A 192 16.94 -31.22 14.30
C ASP A 192 17.28 -31.09 15.79
N GLU A 193 17.03 -29.94 16.40
CA GLU A 193 17.24 -29.71 17.84
C GLU A 193 16.24 -30.46 18.76
N LYS A 194 15.14 -30.98 18.18
CA LYS A 194 14.09 -31.70 18.91
C LYS A 194 14.21 -33.23 18.82
N GLN A 195 15.10 -33.74 17.96
CA GLN A 195 15.44 -35.15 17.87
C GLN A 195 16.51 -35.52 18.91
#